data_d52b94c562295b8030c25181e8d06d52
#
_entry.id   d52b94c562295b8030c25181e8d06d52
#
_cell.length_a   1.000
_cell.length_b   1.000
_cell.length_c   1.000
_cell.angle_alpha   90.00
_cell.angle_beta   90.00
_cell.angle_gamma   90.00
#
_symmetry.space_group_name_H-M   'P 1'
#
loop_
_entity.id
_entity.type
_entity.pdbx_description
1 polymer ?
#
loop_
_entity_poly.entity_id
_entity_poly.type
_entity_poly.pdbx_seq_one_letter_code
_entity_poly.pdbx_strand_id
1 'polypeptide(L)'
;DTLFDKRVYFGEWVEYHDMVDNNLPKTAEDYRHGTAVDSIIVDGPRLNPWLDDGCGRFRVRHFGVAIGSKFSSFTITKQIKEIIANNKDIKVWNISLGSNQEINDNFISAEAAVLDKIQYENDIIFVIAGTNKPSTDIVKIGSPADSINSMVVNAVTKNGLSTKYARRGLALSFFAKPDVSYYGGSEEQYIRVCEPLGEANVAGTSFAAPWIARKLSYLIDILGLNKEVAKAMLIDAARDWNEKPTPEEVALYGHGIVPIKMDDIVHTKEDEIKFLVYDISEK
;
A
#
# COMPACT_ATOMS: atom_id res chain seq x y z
N ASP A 1 0.60 -1.57 -11.19
CA ASP A 1 0.77 -3.01 -10.91
C ASP A 1 1.09 -3.80 -12.18
N THR A 2 1.07 -5.17 -12.14
CA THR A 2 1.03 -6.02 -13.34
C THR A 2 -0.30 -5.86 -14.06
N LEU A 3 -0.62 -6.70 -15.05
CA LEU A 3 -1.84 -6.57 -15.85
C LEU A 3 -3.10 -6.98 -15.05
N PHE A 4 -4.28 -6.59 -15.55
CA PHE A 4 -5.57 -6.91 -14.97
C PHE A 4 -6.44 -7.72 -15.93
N ASP A 5 -7.10 -8.78 -15.44
CA ASP A 5 -8.04 -9.59 -16.20
C ASP A 5 -9.48 -9.12 -16.00
N LYS A 6 -10.07 -8.52 -17.03
CA LYS A 6 -11.45 -7.99 -16.99
C LYS A 6 -12.56 -9.05 -16.82
N ARG A 7 -12.25 -10.34 -16.96
CA ARG A 7 -13.23 -11.44 -16.91
C ARG A 7 -13.64 -11.84 -15.50
N VAL A 8 -12.99 -11.28 -14.48
CA VAL A 8 -13.31 -11.55 -13.07
C VAL A 8 -14.65 -10.95 -12.66
N TYR A 9 -15.26 -11.47 -11.59
CA TYR A 9 -16.61 -11.08 -11.14
C TYR A 9 -16.77 -9.59 -10.81
N PHE A 10 -15.68 -8.91 -10.47
CA PHE A 10 -15.65 -7.47 -10.15
C PHE A 10 -15.10 -6.61 -11.29
N GLY A 11 -14.94 -7.16 -12.49
CA GLY A 11 -14.34 -6.47 -13.64
C GLY A 11 -15.02 -5.16 -14.03
N GLU A 12 -16.34 -5.04 -13.80
CA GLU A 12 -17.09 -3.79 -14.02
C GLU A 12 -16.73 -2.63 -13.08
N TRP A 13 -16.05 -2.95 -11.95
CA TRP A 13 -15.57 -1.97 -10.99
C TRP A 13 -14.16 -1.43 -11.31
N VAL A 14 -13.52 -1.98 -12.37
CA VAL A 14 -12.15 -1.65 -12.73
C VAL A 14 -12.09 -1.02 -14.12
N GLU A 15 -11.66 0.23 -14.18
CA GLU A 15 -11.26 0.90 -15.41
C GLU A 15 -9.81 0.53 -15.71
N TYR A 16 -9.58 -0.33 -16.69
CA TYR A 16 -8.25 -0.88 -16.97
C TYR A 16 -7.56 -0.23 -18.15
N HIS A 17 -6.32 0.20 -17.93
CA HIS A 17 -5.39 0.75 -18.92
C HIS A 17 -4.14 -0.12 -19.01
N ASP A 18 -3.88 -0.70 -20.17
CA ASP A 18 -2.66 -1.47 -20.42
C ASP A 18 -1.57 -0.52 -20.94
N MET A 19 -0.54 -0.31 -20.14
CA MET A 19 0.59 0.59 -20.45
C MET A 19 1.83 -0.18 -20.92
N VAL A 20 1.75 -1.51 -21.03
CA VAL A 20 2.84 -2.37 -21.48
C VAL A 20 2.90 -2.35 -23.01
N ASP A 21 4.10 -2.29 -23.57
CA ASP A 21 4.33 -2.34 -25.03
C ASP A 21 3.62 -3.55 -25.64
N ASN A 22 2.79 -3.30 -26.65
CA ASN A 22 2.02 -4.32 -27.34
C ASN A 22 2.88 -5.39 -28.07
N ASN A 23 4.14 -5.07 -28.34
CA ASN A 23 5.08 -6.02 -28.92
C ASN A 23 5.66 -7.04 -27.93
N LEU A 24 5.48 -6.80 -26.64
CA LEU A 24 5.94 -7.74 -25.63
C LEU A 24 4.94 -8.89 -25.44
N PRO A 25 5.39 -10.14 -25.45
CA PRO A 25 4.51 -11.28 -25.23
C PRO A 25 3.97 -11.26 -23.81
N LYS A 26 2.64 -11.37 -23.69
CA LYS A 26 1.91 -11.42 -22.42
C LYS A 26 1.44 -12.85 -22.17
N THR A 27 1.61 -13.32 -20.94
CA THR A 27 1.19 -14.65 -20.48
C THR A 27 0.05 -14.54 -19.47
N ALA A 28 -0.64 -15.63 -19.17
CA ALA A 28 -1.67 -15.64 -18.14
C ALA A 28 -1.15 -15.26 -16.75
N GLU A 29 0.12 -15.56 -16.47
CA GLU A 29 0.79 -15.23 -15.20
C GLU A 29 0.90 -13.71 -14.98
N ASP A 30 1.07 -12.93 -16.05
CA ASP A 30 1.21 -11.48 -15.99
C ASP A 30 -0.06 -10.77 -15.48
N TYR A 31 -1.21 -11.44 -15.52
CA TYR A 31 -2.50 -10.91 -15.06
C TYR A 31 -2.84 -11.28 -13.60
N ARG A 32 -2.10 -12.19 -12.96
CA ARG A 32 -2.45 -12.72 -11.65
C ARG A 32 -2.32 -11.69 -10.55
N HIS A 33 -1.14 -11.09 -10.41
CA HIS A 33 -0.83 -10.21 -9.28
C HIS A 33 -1.68 -8.94 -9.29
N GLY A 34 -1.79 -8.23 -10.41
CA GLY A 34 -2.61 -7.01 -10.52
C GLY A 34 -4.09 -7.30 -10.26
N THR A 35 -4.63 -8.40 -10.82
CA THR A 35 -6.01 -8.82 -10.57
C THR A 35 -6.25 -9.16 -9.09
N ALA A 36 -5.31 -9.85 -8.45
CA ALA A 36 -5.38 -10.19 -7.03
C ALA A 36 -5.38 -8.94 -6.13
N VAL A 37 -4.52 -7.97 -6.41
CA VAL A 37 -4.46 -6.69 -5.68
C VAL A 37 -5.77 -5.92 -5.83
N ASP A 38 -6.30 -5.80 -7.05
CA ASP A 38 -7.56 -5.11 -7.30
C ASP A 38 -8.74 -5.79 -6.61
N SER A 39 -8.74 -7.13 -6.50
CA SER A 39 -9.80 -7.86 -5.80
C SER A 39 -9.91 -7.44 -4.33
N ILE A 40 -8.79 -7.10 -3.70
CA ILE A 40 -8.77 -6.58 -2.32
C ILE A 40 -9.31 -5.14 -2.29
N ILE A 41 -8.85 -4.28 -3.19
CA ILE A 41 -9.29 -2.87 -3.20
C ILE A 41 -10.79 -2.78 -3.46
N VAL A 42 -11.29 -3.52 -4.45
CA VAL A 42 -12.70 -3.47 -4.85
C VAL A 42 -13.60 -4.10 -3.78
N ASP A 43 -13.31 -5.31 -3.33
CA ASP A 43 -14.26 -6.13 -2.55
C ASP A 43 -13.55 -7.13 -1.60
N GLY A 44 -12.43 -6.72 -1.01
CA GLY A 44 -11.62 -7.56 -0.13
C GLY A 44 -12.40 -8.30 0.97
N PRO A 45 -13.35 -7.63 1.68
CA PRO A 45 -14.17 -8.27 2.72
C PRO A 45 -14.99 -9.46 2.24
N ARG A 46 -15.41 -9.50 0.97
CA ARG A 46 -16.18 -10.64 0.43
C ARG A 46 -15.43 -11.96 0.53
N LEU A 47 -14.14 -11.95 0.22
CA LEU A 47 -13.30 -13.15 0.28
C LEU A 47 -12.64 -13.33 1.66
N ASN A 48 -12.55 -12.25 2.43
CA ASN A 48 -11.94 -12.21 3.76
C ASN A 48 -12.88 -11.55 4.78
N PRO A 49 -14.00 -12.21 5.19
CA PRO A 49 -14.98 -11.61 6.11
C PRO A 49 -14.39 -11.21 7.47
N TRP A 50 -13.30 -11.84 7.89
CA TRP A 50 -12.58 -11.50 9.12
C TRP A 50 -11.81 -10.16 9.04
N LEU A 51 -11.60 -9.61 7.83
CA LEU A 51 -11.02 -8.30 7.55
C LEU A 51 -12.06 -7.30 7.04
N ASP A 52 -13.32 -7.51 7.33
CA ASP A 52 -14.36 -6.54 6.95
C ASP A 52 -14.13 -5.20 7.66
N ASP A 53 -13.64 -4.23 6.88
CA ASP A 53 -13.24 -2.90 7.35
C ASP A 53 -14.41 -1.90 7.45
N GLY A 54 -15.58 -2.25 6.92
CA GLY A 54 -16.74 -1.35 6.84
C GLY A 54 -16.65 -0.28 5.75
N CYS A 55 -15.59 -0.26 4.94
CA CYS A 55 -15.41 0.78 3.90
C CYS A 55 -16.32 0.58 2.66
N GLY A 56 -16.98 -0.58 2.52
CA GLY A 56 -17.76 -0.89 1.32
C GLY A 56 -16.87 -1.26 0.12
N ARG A 57 -17.35 -0.96 -1.08
CA ARG A 57 -16.64 -1.24 -2.34
C ARG A 57 -16.08 0.01 -2.96
N PHE A 58 -14.92 -0.11 -3.62
CA PHE A 58 -14.29 0.99 -4.36
C PHE A 58 -14.22 0.69 -5.86
N ARG A 59 -14.35 1.73 -6.67
CA ARG A 59 -13.95 1.67 -8.08
C ARG A 59 -12.45 1.86 -8.18
N VAL A 60 -11.81 1.12 -9.10
CA VAL A 60 -10.37 1.16 -9.33
C VAL A 60 -10.09 1.63 -10.75
N ARG A 61 -9.12 2.53 -10.92
CA ARG A 61 -8.49 2.81 -12.21
C ARG A 61 -7.14 2.12 -12.19
N HIS A 62 -7.05 1.00 -12.90
CA HIS A 62 -5.87 0.14 -12.93
C HIS A 62 -4.99 0.45 -14.12
N PHE A 63 -3.70 0.65 -13.87
CA PHE A 63 -2.67 0.81 -14.89
C PHE A 63 -1.71 -0.38 -14.83
N GLY A 64 -1.75 -1.25 -15.86
CA GLY A 64 -0.83 -2.36 -16.01
C GLY A 64 0.50 -1.84 -16.58
N VAL A 65 1.53 -1.71 -15.76
CA VAL A 65 2.82 -1.10 -16.13
C VAL A 65 3.97 -2.12 -16.17
N ALA A 66 3.73 -3.35 -15.74
CA ALA A 66 4.75 -4.38 -15.64
C ALA A 66 4.24 -5.75 -16.11
N ILE A 67 5.14 -6.55 -16.68
CA ILE A 67 4.96 -7.97 -16.99
C ILE A 67 6.18 -8.75 -16.49
N GLY A 68 5.94 -9.97 -16.00
CA GLY A 68 7.00 -10.80 -15.42
C GLY A 68 7.67 -10.15 -14.21
N SER A 69 8.85 -10.65 -13.88
CA SER A 69 9.69 -10.13 -12.78
C SER A 69 10.78 -9.17 -13.23
N LYS A 70 10.90 -8.91 -14.54
CA LYS A 70 11.95 -8.08 -15.13
C LYS A 70 11.34 -6.81 -15.70
N PHE A 71 11.37 -5.76 -14.92
CA PHE A 71 10.96 -4.42 -15.35
C PHE A 71 12.00 -3.39 -14.94
N SER A 72 12.09 -2.31 -15.71
CA SER A 72 12.95 -1.18 -15.39
C SER A 72 12.24 -0.24 -14.43
N SER A 73 12.80 -0.02 -13.24
CA SER A 73 12.28 0.95 -12.27
C SER A 73 12.19 2.36 -12.86
N PHE A 74 13.16 2.73 -13.69
CA PHE A 74 13.18 3.99 -14.41
C PHE A 74 11.96 4.14 -15.34
N THR A 75 11.66 3.09 -16.13
CA THR A 75 10.52 3.11 -17.05
C THR A 75 9.20 3.22 -16.29
N ILE A 76 9.04 2.45 -15.22
CA ILE A 76 7.84 2.50 -14.38
C ILE A 76 7.68 3.88 -13.73
N THR A 77 8.74 4.45 -13.16
CA THR A 77 8.70 5.79 -12.55
C THR A 77 8.31 6.86 -13.55
N LYS A 78 8.81 6.79 -14.80
CA LYS A 78 8.39 7.68 -15.87
C LYS A 78 6.91 7.52 -16.21
N GLN A 79 6.43 6.28 -16.34
CA GLN A 79 5.01 6.00 -16.59
C GLN A 79 4.13 6.52 -15.45
N ILE A 80 4.50 6.31 -14.19
CA ILE A 80 3.77 6.83 -13.02
C ILE A 80 3.61 8.35 -13.14
N LYS A 81 4.67 9.08 -13.47
CA LYS A 81 4.59 10.54 -13.65
C LYS A 81 3.57 10.94 -14.73
N GLU A 82 3.56 10.26 -15.86
CA GLU A 82 2.62 10.52 -16.97
C GLU A 82 1.18 10.14 -16.56
N ILE A 83 0.99 9.01 -15.89
CA ILE A 83 -0.30 8.53 -15.39
C ILE A 83 -0.89 9.55 -14.42
N ILE A 84 -0.15 9.98 -13.40
CA ILE A 84 -0.61 10.95 -12.41
C ILE A 84 -0.97 12.29 -13.04
N ALA A 85 -0.15 12.79 -13.99
CA ALA A 85 -0.41 14.05 -14.67
C ALA A 85 -1.76 14.05 -15.42
N ASN A 86 -2.21 12.90 -15.90
CA ASN A 86 -3.45 12.72 -16.65
C ASN A 86 -4.65 12.26 -15.79
N ASN A 87 -4.45 11.99 -14.49
CA ASN A 87 -5.47 11.44 -13.59
C ASN A 87 -5.51 12.18 -12.25
N LYS A 88 -5.61 13.51 -12.28
CA LYS A 88 -5.56 14.40 -11.10
C LYS A 88 -6.76 14.26 -10.17
N ASP A 89 -7.82 13.64 -10.63
CA ASP A 89 -9.03 13.32 -9.86
C ASP A 89 -8.81 12.20 -8.85
N ILE A 90 -7.80 11.35 -9.04
CA ILE A 90 -7.49 10.24 -8.12
C ILE A 90 -6.52 10.72 -7.05
N LYS A 91 -6.87 10.54 -5.79
CA LYS A 91 -6.06 10.98 -4.64
C LYS A 91 -5.23 9.87 -4.00
N VAL A 92 -5.68 8.64 -4.03
CA VAL A 92 -5.01 7.49 -3.41
C VAL A 92 -4.52 6.52 -4.49
N TRP A 93 -3.26 6.16 -4.44
CA TRP A 93 -2.60 5.31 -5.43
C TRP A 93 -1.89 4.14 -4.75
N ASN A 94 -2.25 2.90 -5.09
CA ASN A 94 -1.58 1.72 -4.58
C ASN A 94 -0.45 1.27 -5.50
N ILE A 95 0.75 1.08 -4.95
CA ILE A 95 1.93 0.56 -5.65
C ILE A 95 2.38 -0.72 -4.95
N SER A 96 2.00 -1.87 -5.50
CA SER A 96 2.42 -3.17 -4.99
C SER A 96 3.59 -3.77 -5.78
N LEU A 97 4.39 -2.91 -6.39
CA LEU A 97 5.65 -3.23 -7.07
C LEU A 97 6.83 -2.73 -6.24
N GLY A 98 7.84 -3.55 -6.08
CA GLY A 98 9.02 -3.19 -5.31
C GLY A 98 10.29 -3.85 -5.84
N SER A 99 11.44 -3.26 -5.51
CA SER A 99 12.75 -3.76 -5.90
C SER A 99 13.29 -4.79 -4.92
N ASN A 100 14.10 -5.72 -5.42
CA ASN A 100 14.94 -6.57 -4.58
C ASN A 100 16.13 -5.81 -4.00
N GLN A 101 16.49 -4.64 -4.57
CA GLN A 101 17.57 -3.80 -4.08
C GLN A 101 17.17 -3.19 -2.73
N GLU A 102 17.99 -3.38 -1.72
CA GLU A 102 17.81 -2.78 -0.39
C GLU A 102 18.03 -1.27 -0.42
N ILE A 103 17.29 -0.56 0.43
CA ILE A 103 17.48 0.89 0.63
C ILE A 103 18.83 1.20 1.29
N ASN A 104 19.28 2.44 1.14
CA ASN A 104 20.50 2.94 1.76
C ASN A 104 20.20 3.66 3.08
N ASP A 105 21.12 3.58 4.05
CA ASP A 105 20.95 4.22 5.36
C ASP A 105 21.19 5.74 5.35
N ASN A 106 21.84 6.26 4.31
CA ASN A 106 22.31 7.64 4.27
C ASN A 106 21.59 8.52 3.26
N PHE A 107 20.83 7.92 2.34
CA PHE A 107 20.08 8.69 1.32
C PHE A 107 18.83 7.92 0.87
N ILE A 108 17.83 8.67 0.43
CA ILE A 108 16.60 8.16 -0.17
C ILE A 108 16.87 7.68 -1.59
N SER A 109 16.26 6.57 -1.99
CA SER A 109 16.38 6.05 -3.36
C SER A 109 15.85 7.05 -4.39
N ALA A 110 16.38 7.00 -5.60
CA ALA A 110 15.99 7.92 -6.67
C ALA A 110 14.49 7.77 -7.00
N GLU A 111 13.98 6.54 -7.01
CA GLU A 111 12.57 6.24 -7.23
C GLU A 111 11.69 6.84 -6.13
N ALA A 112 12.06 6.66 -4.86
CA ALA A 112 11.33 7.23 -3.73
C ALA A 112 11.31 8.77 -3.78
N ALA A 113 12.45 9.40 -4.07
CA ALA A 113 12.53 10.86 -4.19
C ALA A 113 11.63 11.40 -5.31
N VAL A 114 11.53 10.69 -6.44
CA VAL A 114 10.61 11.06 -7.53
C VAL A 114 9.15 10.89 -7.10
N LEU A 115 8.81 9.78 -6.41
CA LEU A 115 7.44 9.58 -5.90
C LEU A 115 7.07 10.65 -4.86
N ASP A 116 7.98 11.03 -3.97
CA ASP A 116 7.75 12.08 -2.99
C ASP A 116 7.46 13.43 -3.66
N LYS A 117 8.21 13.77 -4.70
CA LYS A 117 7.98 14.96 -5.49
C LYS A 117 6.61 14.94 -6.20
N ILE A 118 6.26 13.82 -6.83
CA ILE A 118 4.95 13.65 -7.50
C ILE A 118 3.81 13.84 -6.50
N GLN A 119 3.89 13.27 -5.30
CA GLN A 119 2.88 13.40 -4.25
C GLN A 119 2.69 14.85 -3.80
N TYR A 120 3.80 15.57 -3.63
CA TYR A 120 3.77 16.98 -3.24
C TYR A 120 3.14 17.85 -4.34
N GLU A 121 3.57 17.69 -5.60
CA GLU A 121 3.13 18.52 -6.73
C GLU A 121 1.67 18.27 -7.13
N ASN A 122 1.10 17.09 -6.87
CA ASN A 122 -0.25 16.69 -7.34
C ASN A 122 -1.27 16.49 -6.21
N ASP A 123 -0.89 16.75 -4.97
CA ASP A 123 -1.75 16.56 -3.79
C ASP A 123 -2.39 15.16 -3.75
N ILE A 124 -1.56 14.13 -3.83
CA ILE A 124 -1.93 12.72 -3.79
C ILE A 124 -1.13 11.97 -2.74
N ILE A 125 -1.53 10.73 -2.43
CA ILE A 125 -0.77 9.82 -1.57
C ILE A 125 -0.57 8.47 -2.25
N PHE A 126 0.67 7.96 -2.22
CA PHE A 126 0.97 6.59 -2.58
C PHE A 126 0.90 5.67 -1.36
N VAL A 127 0.31 4.50 -1.54
CA VAL A 127 0.39 3.36 -0.62
C VAL A 127 1.35 2.36 -1.23
N ILE A 128 2.45 2.09 -0.55
CA ILE A 128 3.56 1.27 -1.09
C ILE A 128 3.74 0.02 -0.22
N ALA A 129 3.85 -1.13 -0.86
CA ALA A 129 4.17 -2.38 -0.18
C ALA A 129 5.62 -2.37 0.35
N GLY A 130 5.82 -2.83 1.60
CA GLY A 130 7.11 -2.84 2.30
C GLY A 130 8.15 -3.83 1.75
N THR A 131 7.83 -4.52 0.66
CA THR A 131 8.63 -5.52 -0.06
C THR A 131 8.84 -6.85 0.68
N ASN A 132 8.96 -7.92 -0.08
CA ASN A 132 9.17 -9.27 0.44
C ASN A 132 10.63 -9.68 0.32
N LYS A 133 11.10 -10.55 1.23
CA LYS A 133 12.43 -11.15 1.15
C LYS A 133 12.48 -12.14 -0.02
N PRO A 134 13.33 -11.93 -1.02
CA PRO A 134 13.56 -12.93 -2.05
C PRO A 134 14.52 -14.04 -1.59
N SER A 135 15.32 -13.76 -0.53
CA SER A 135 16.25 -14.70 0.11
C SER A 135 16.47 -14.28 1.56
N THR A 136 17.15 -15.14 2.34
CA THR A 136 17.48 -14.87 3.75
C THR A 136 18.47 -13.71 3.92
N ASP A 137 19.28 -13.41 2.92
CA ASP A 137 20.35 -12.40 2.99
C ASP A 137 19.83 -10.97 2.81
N ILE A 138 18.65 -10.80 2.19
CA ILE A 138 18.01 -9.49 1.98
C ILE A 138 17.09 -9.22 3.15
N VAL A 139 17.40 -8.19 3.93
CA VAL A 139 16.72 -7.88 5.19
C VAL A 139 16.00 -6.55 5.15
N LYS A 140 16.62 -5.50 4.55
CA LYS A 140 16.03 -4.16 4.50
C LYS A 140 14.96 -4.04 3.43
N ILE A 141 13.98 -3.16 3.68
CA ILE A 141 12.97 -2.81 2.67
C ILE A 141 13.64 -2.37 1.38
N GLY A 142 12.97 -2.62 0.26
CA GLY A 142 13.48 -2.28 -1.07
C GLY A 142 12.89 -0.98 -1.60
N SER A 143 13.63 -0.31 -2.50
CA SER A 143 13.11 0.85 -3.24
C SER A 143 11.78 0.48 -3.95
N PRO A 144 10.77 1.37 -3.94
CA PRO A 144 10.71 2.73 -3.39
C PRO A 144 10.08 2.81 -1.99
N ALA A 145 10.14 1.75 -1.16
CA ALA A 145 9.53 1.74 0.17
C ALA A 145 10.21 2.66 1.20
N ASP A 146 11.23 3.41 0.79
CA ASP A 146 11.87 4.49 1.55
C ASP A 146 11.30 5.89 1.23
N SER A 147 10.23 5.97 0.43
CA SER A 147 9.51 7.22 0.18
C SER A 147 8.94 7.82 1.47
N ILE A 148 9.29 9.06 1.78
CA ILE A 148 8.94 9.72 3.03
C ILE A 148 7.44 10.10 3.07
N ASN A 149 6.93 10.63 1.95
CA ASN A 149 5.54 11.11 1.87
C ASN A 149 4.53 9.97 1.75
N SER A 150 4.93 8.83 1.19
CA SER A 150 4.05 7.68 1.00
C SER A 150 3.64 7.01 2.32
N MET A 151 2.55 6.29 2.29
CA MET A 151 2.17 5.32 3.32
C MET A 151 2.78 3.96 2.97
N VAL A 152 3.86 3.57 3.61
CA VAL A 152 4.52 2.28 3.41
C VAL A 152 3.96 1.25 4.37
N VAL A 153 3.54 0.10 3.84
CA VAL A 153 2.80 -0.92 4.59
C VAL A 153 3.57 -2.23 4.64
N ASN A 154 3.88 -2.69 5.83
CA ASN A 154 4.44 -4.02 6.05
C ASN A 154 3.37 -5.07 6.37
N ALA A 155 3.76 -6.34 6.41
CA ALA A 155 2.82 -7.45 6.57
C ALA A 155 2.98 -8.13 7.93
N VAL A 156 1.82 -8.38 8.57
CA VAL A 156 1.70 -9.20 9.77
C VAL A 156 0.83 -10.43 9.55
N THR A 157 1.02 -11.45 10.39
CA THR A 157 0.16 -12.63 10.49
C THR A 157 -1.18 -12.25 11.13
N LYS A 158 -2.15 -13.15 11.10
CA LYS A 158 -3.44 -12.97 11.79
C LYS A 158 -3.29 -12.68 13.29
N ASN A 159 -2.23 -13.18 13.92
CA ASN A 159 -1.95 -12.99 15.34
C ASN A 159 -1.12 -11.70 15.64
N GLY A 160 -0.93 -10.84 14.63
CA GLY A 160 -0.20 -9.58 14.78
C GLY A 160 1.33 -9.70 14.79
N LEU A 161 1.88 -10.88 14.51
CA LEU A 161 3.33 -11.08 14.43
C LEU A 161 3.86 -10.72 13.05
N SER A 162 5.06 -10.15 12.96
CA SER A 162 5.72 -9.89 11.68
C SER A 162 5.86 -11.19 10.88
N THR A 163 5.55 -11.14 9.59
CA THR A 163 5.68 -12.32 8.72
C THR A 163 7.14 -12.61 8.40
N LYS A 164 7.45 -13.88 8.12
CA LYS A 164 8.83 -14.31 7.79
C LYS A 164 9.36 -13.64 6.51
N TYR A 165 8.48 -13.29 5.58
CA TYR A 165 8.85 -12.66 4.32
C TYR A 165 8.95 -11.12 4.40
N ALA A 166 8.41 -10.49 5.44
CA ALA A 166 8.48 -9.04 5.59
C ALA A 166 9.93 -8.57 5.81
N ARG A 167 10.29 -7.48 5.14
CA ARG A 167 11.59 -6.82 5.31
C ARG A 167 11.52 -5.78 6.44
N ARG A 168 12.67 -5.25 6.85
CA ARG A 168 12.81 -4.25 7.91
C ARG A 168 13.14 -2.88 7.35
N GLY A 169 12.58 -1.77 7.91
CA GLY A 169 13.09 -0.41 7.80
C GLY A 169 14.24 -0.20 8.80
N LEU A 170 14.74 0.94 9.04
CA LEU A 170 14.35 2.31 8.89
C LEU A 170 14.88 2.96 7.60
N ALA A 171 14.19 4.03 7.13
CA ALA A 171 14.78 4.89 6.11
C ALA A 171 15.70 5.94 6.77
N LEU A 172 16.80 6.30 6.11
CA LEU A 172 17.80 7.25 6.62
C LEU A 172 18.28 6.92 8.05
N SER A 173 18.28 5.66 8.44
CA SER A 173 18.65 5.15 9.76
C SER A 173 17.79 5.61 10.95
N PHE A 174 16.90 6.58 10.77
CA PHE A 174 16.09 7.17 11.84
C PHE A 174 14.61 7.37 11.52
N PHE A 175 14.23 7.35 10.23
CA PHE A 175 12.85 7.61 9.82
C PHE A 175 12.06 6.30 9.81
N ALA A 176 10.93 6.26 10.53
CA ALA A 176 10.09 5.07 10.59
C ALA A 176 9.53 4.73 9.21
N LYS A 177 10.03 3.65 8.62
CA LYS A 177 9.52 2.94 7.45
C LYS A 177 9.71 1.44 7.69
N PRO A 178 8.67 0.64 7.51
CA PRO A 178 7.31 1.02 7.05
C PRO A 178 6.67 2.06 7.97
N ASP A 179 5.62 2.75 7.49
CA ASP A 179 4.82 3.64 8.35
C ASP A 179 3.93 2.82 9.29
N VAL A 180 3.25 1.81 8.75
CA VAL A 180 2.34 0.93 9.49
C VAL A 180 2.44 -0.51 8.99
N SER A 181 1.80 -1.42 9.72
CA SER A 181 1.63 -2.82 9.31
C SER A 181 0.15 -3.19 9.16
N TYR A 182 -0.12 -4.20 8.32
CA TYR A 182 -1.44 -4.77 8.16
C TYR A 182 -1.36 -6.26 7.80
N TYR A 183 -2.49 -6.95 7.78
CA TYR A 183 -2.58 -8.38 7.52
C TYR A 183 -2.26 -8.70 6.05
N GLY A 184 -1.14 -9.36 5.82
CA GLY A 184 -0.64 -9.72 4.48
C GLY A 184 -0.71 -11.21 4.16
N GLY A 185 -1.24 -12.00 5.09
CA GLY A 185 -1.31 -13.45 4.97
C GLY A 185 -0.06 -14.18 5.48
N SER A 186 -0.25 -15.43 5.84
CA SER A 186 0.81 -16.37 6.29
C SER A 186 0.34 -17.81 6.04
N GLU A 187 1.21 -18.78 6.28
CA GLU A 187 0.85 -20.21 6.21
C GLU A 187 -0.31 -20.60 7.14
N GLU A 188 -0.48 -19.89 8.26
CA GLU A 188 -1.57 -20.11 9.22
C GLU A 188 -2.91 -19.56 8.71
N GLN A 189 -2.86 -18.41 8.03
CA GLN A 189 -4.04 -17.73 7.49
C GLN A 189 -3.64 -16.89 6.28
N TYR A 190 -3.89 -17.43 5.09
CA TYR A 190 -3.70 -16.71 3.82
C TYR A 190 -4.75 -15.60 3.64
N ILE A 191 -4.39 -14.61 2.82
CA ILE A 191 -5.36 -13.70 2.24
C ILE A 191 -5.97 -14.39 1.01
N ARG A 192 -7.30 -14.44 0.94
CA ARG A 192 -8.02 -14.93 -0.23
C ARG A 192 -8.23 -13.80 -1.22
N VAL A 193 -7.90 -14.04 -2.45
CA VAL A 193 -8.00 -13.08 -3.56
C VAL A 193 -8.70 -13.72 -4.76
N CYS A 194 -9.12 -12.90 -5.71
CA CYS A 194 -9.55 -13.37 -7.01
C CYS A 194 -8.43 -13.17 -8.03
N GLU A 195 -8.04 -14.24 -8.68
CA GLU A 195 -7.12 -14.25 -9.82
C GLU A 195 -7.90 -14.57 -11.11
N PRO A 196 -7.28 -14.49 -12.31
CA PRO A 196 -7.96 -14.75 -13.59
C PRO A 196 -8.72 -16.08 -13.68
N LEU A 197 -8.21 -17.11 -13.00
CA LEU A 197 -8.78 -18.47 -13.04
C LEU A 197 -9.65 -18.81 -11.82
N GLY A 198 -9.90 -17.86 -10.93
CA GLY A 198 -10.71 -18.06 -9.74
C GLY A 198 -10.08 -17.55 -8.45
N GLU A 199 -10.48 -18.11 -7.32
CA GLU A 199 -9.94 -17.72 -6.01
C GLU A 199 -8.58 -18.37 -5.76
N ALA A 200 -7.69 -17.60 -5.11
CA ALA A 200 -6.37 -18.07 -4.70
C ALA A 200 -6.08 -17.64 -3.25
N ASN A 201 -5.16 -18.39 -2.62
CA ASN A 201 -4.61 -18.07 -1.31
C ASN A 201 -3.22 -17.47 -1.50
N VAL A 202 -3.02 -16.25 -0.99
CA VAL A 202 -1.78 -15.50 -1.18
C VAL A 202 -1.21 -14.98 0.14
N ALA A 203 0.10 -14.68 0.13
CA ALA A 203 0.78 -14.02 1.22
C ALA A 203 1.85 -13.07 0.67
N GLY A 204 1.92 -11.85 1.20
CA GLY A 204 2.88 -10.84 0.77
C GLY A 204 2.49 -9.44 1.23
N THR A 205 3.48 -8.54 1.30
CA THR A 205 3.23 -7.12 1.59
C THR A 205 2.36 -6.47 0.51
N SER A 206 2.41 -6.98 -0.73
CA SER A 206 1.54 -6.56 -1.84
C SER A 206 0.05 -6.78 -1.56
N PHE A 207 -0.28 -7.67 -0.62
CA PHE A 207 -1.66 -7.97 -0.21
C PHE A 207 -2.05 -7.33 1.13
N ALA A 208 -1.10 -6.69 1.82
CA ALA A 208 -1.36 -5.83 2.97
C ALA A 208 -1.64 -4.38 2.54
N ALA A 209 -0.87 -3.84 1.61
CA ALA A 209 -0.96 -2.46 1.14
C ALA A 209 -2.37 -2.07 0.61
N PRO A 210 -3.05 -2.87 -0.22
CA PRO A 210 -4.36 -2.52 -0.75
C PRO A 210 -5.45 -2.34 0.31
N TRP A 211 -5.36 -2.99 1.47
CA TRP A 211 -6.27 -2.73 2.59
C TRP A 211 -6.10 -1.33 3.17
N ILE A 212 -4.86 -0.85 3.25
CA ILE A 212 -4.58 0.51 3.70
C ILE A 212 -5.01 1.53 2.63
N ALA A 213 -4.87 1.20 1.34
CA ALA A 213 -5.40 2.05 0.27
C ALA A 213 -6.92 2.24 0.38
N ARG A 214 -7.70 1.18 0.69
CA ARG A 214 -9.13 1.28 0.98
C ARG A 214 -9.44 2.25 2.12
N LYS A 215 -8.71 2.15 3.22
CA LYS A 215 -8.89 3.01 4.41
C LYS A 215 -8.55 4.47 4.11
N LEU A 216 -7.45 4.73 3.38
CA LEU A 216 -7.10 6.08 2.95
C LEU A 216 -8.15 6.65 1.99
N SER A 217 -8.64 5.85 1.02
CA SER A 217 -9.71 6.29 0.14
C SER A 217 -11.00 6.60 0.91
N TYR A 218 -11.34 5.82 1.93
CA TYR A 218 -12.48 6.13 2.78
C TYR A 218 -12.30 7.48 3.51
N LEU A 219 -11.15 7.69 4.12
CA LEU A 219 -10.85 8.94 4.85
C LEU A 219 -10.82 10.16 3.93
N ILE A 220 -10.26 10.04 2.73
CA ILE A 220 -10.07 11.15 1.79
C ILE A 220 -11.32 11.38 0.93
N ASP A 221 -11.84 10.33 0.27
CA ASP A 221 -12.88 10.47 -0.74
C ASP A 221 -14.30 10.47 -0.12
N ILE A 222 -14.50 9.77 1.01
CA ILE A 222 -15.82 9.68 1.66
C ILE A 222 -15.95 10.72 2.79
N LEU A 223 -14.91 10.85 3.66
CA LEU A 223 -14.95 11.80 4.77
C LEU A 223 -14.39 13.19 4.40
N GLY A 224 -13.79 13.36 3.23
CA GLY A 224 -13.29 14.65 2.74
C GLY A 224 -12.05 15.16 3.46
N LEU A 225 -11.25 14.29 4.08
CA LEU A 225 -10.03 14.68 4.78
C LEU A 225 -8.89 14.90 3.78
N ASN A 226 -7.96 15.81 4.11
CA ASN A 226 -6.72 15.90 3.36
C ASN A 226 -5.82 14.67 3.63
N LYS A 227 -4.86 14.43 2.74
CA LYS A 227 -3.99 13.24 2.80
C LYS A 227 -3.11 13.19 4.04
N GLU A 228 -2.66 14.36 4.53
CA GLU A 228 -1.82 14.47 5.72
C GLU A 228 -2.59 14.04 6.97
N VAL A 229 -3.82 14.53 7.12
CA VAL A 229 -4.70 14.15 8.23
C VAL A 229 -5.08 12.67 8.12
N ALA A 230 -5.45 12.20 6.93
CA ALA A 230 -5.78 10.78 6.73
C ALA A 230 -4.60 9.86 7.07
N LYS A 231 -3.38 10.22 6.65
CA LYS A 231 -2.16 9.49 7.01
C LYS A 231 -1.91 9.51 8.52
N ALA A 232 -2.03 10.68 9.15
CA ALA A 232 -1.83 10.85 10.58
C ALA A 232 -2.85 10.03 11.39
N MET A 233 -4.11 9.98 10.98
CA MET A 233 -5.16 9.18 11.64
C MET A 233 -4.85 7.68 11.61
N LEU A 234 -4.37 7.15 10.48
CA LEU A 234 -3.98 5.74 10.39
C LEU A 234 -2.77 5.41 11.26
N ILE A 235 -1.79 6.32 11.33
CA ILE A 235 -0.61 6.16 12.18
C ILE A 235 -1.00 6.21 13.66
N ASP A 236 -1.84 7.17 14.05
CA ASP A 236 -2.34 7.32 15.40
C ASP A 236 -3.13 6.07 15.86
N ALA A 237 -4.04 5.60 15.01
CA ALA A 237 -4.86 4.43 15.31
C ALA A 237 -4.04 3.11 15.37
N ALA A 238 -2.90 3.05 14.68
CA ALA A 238 -2.02 1.89 14.71
C ALA A 238 -1.16 1.84 15.98
N ARG A 239 -0.94 2.99 16.65
CA ARG A 239 0.01 3.10 17.76
C ARG A 239 -0.64 2.74 19.08
N ASP A 240 0.01 1.86 19.85
CA ASP A 240 -0.25 1.76 21.28
C ASP A 240 0.51 2.87 22.02
N TRP A 241 -0.22 3.88 22.50
CA TRP A 241 0.33 5.03 23.21
C TRP A 241 0.82 4.69 24.62
N ASN A 242 0.48 3.53 25.15
CA ASN A 242 0.92 3.05 26.47
C ASN A 242 2.28 2.35 26.40
N GLU A 243 2.72 1.96 25.20
CA GLU A 243 3.97 1.27 24.97
C GLU A 243 5.01 2.17 24.29
N LYS A 244 6.28 1.94 24.62
CA LYS A 244 7.42 2.57 23.95
C LYS A 244 8.09 1.51 23.07
N PRO A 245 7.81 1.50 21.75
CA PRO A 245 8.38 0.51 20.87
C PRO A 245 9.92 0.65 20.81
N THR A 246 10.59 -0.48 20.76
CA THR A 246 12.03 -0.53 20.49
C THR A 246 12.32 -0.15 19.03
N PRO A 247 13.54 0.30 18.68
CA PRO A 247 13.91 0.55 17.30
C PRO A 247 13.72 -0.64 16.36
N GLU A 248 13.86 -1.87 16.89
CA GLU A 248 13.64 -3.08 16.11
C GLU A 248 12.15 -3.31 15.80
N GLU A 249 11.27 -3.06 16.75
CA GLU A 249 9.82 -3.11 16.54
C GLU A 249 9.37 -2.04 15.55
N VAL A 250 9.88 -0.81 15.66
CA VAL A 250 9.61 0.24 14.67
C VAL A 250 10.08 -0.17 13.29
N ALA A 251 11.24 -0.79 13.14
CA ALA A 251 11.76 -1.27 11.87
C ALA A 251 10.90 -2.40 11.26
N LEU A 252 10.20 -3.19 12.08
CA LEU A 252 9.33 -4.29 11.64
C LEU A 252 7.89 -3.82 11.39
N TYR A 253 7.33 -3.05 12.32
CA TYR A 253 5.89 -2.73 12.36
C TYR A 253 5.57 -1.29 12.01
N GLY A 254 6.57 -0.41 11.89
CA GLY A 254 6.36 1.03 11.82
C GLY A 254 5.78 1.56 13.11
N HIS A 255 4.69 2.31 13.02
CA HIS A 255 3.96 2.80 14.19
C HIS A 255 3.01 1.75 14.79
N GLY A 256 2.83 0.59 14.15
CA GLY A 256 2.00 -0.49 14.63
C GLY A 256 1.05 -1.07 13.58
N ILE A 257 0.05 -1.81 14.05
CA ILE A 257 -0.93 -2.50 13.20
C ILE A 257 -2.20 -1.66 13.14
N VAL A 258 -2.60 -1.26 11.94
CA VAL A 258 -3.84 -0.48 11.74
C VAL A 258 -5.06 -1.35 12.10
N PRO A 259 -6.04 -0.84 12.88
CA PRO A 259 -7.28 -1.55 13.20
C PRO A 259 -8.04 -1.99 11.97
N ILE A 260 -8.78 -3.10 12.11
CA ILE A 260 -9.57 -3.66 10.99
C ILE A 260 -10.74 -2.73 10.66
N LYS A 261 -11.54 -2.35 11.65
CA LYS A 261 -12.74 -1.52 11.45
C LYS A 261 -12.39 -0.05 11.28
N MET A 262 -13.03 0.61 10.31
CA MET A 262 -12.92 2.07 10.18
C MET A 262 -13.47 2.82 11.39
N ASP A 263 -14.48 2.28 12.03
CA ASP A 263 -15.05 2.85 13.25
C ASP A 263 -14.00 3.01 14.35
N ASP A 264 -13.10 2.05 14.52
CA ASP A 264 -12.01 2.12 15.50
C ASP A 264 -10.99 3.23 15.20
N ILE A 265 -10.95 3.70 13.94
CA ILE A 265 -10.05 4.77 13.48
C ILE A 265 -10.72 6.14 13.61
N VAL A 266 -11.99 6.27 13.24
CA VAL A 266 -12.67 7.57 13.11
C VAL A 266 -13.46 7.99 14.35
N HIS A 267 -13.94 7.03 15.15
CA HIS A 267 -14.70 7.37 16.35
C HIS A 267 -13.78 7.77 17.49
N THR A 268 -14.21 8.81 18.23
CA THR A 268 -13.61 9.27 19.47
C THR A 268 -14.57 9.03 20.64
N LYS A 269 -14.05 8.99 21.85
CA LYS A 269 -14.87 9.04 23.09
C LYS A 269 -15.52 10.42 23.21
N GLU A 270 -16.62 10.53 23.99
CA GLU A 270 -17.42 11.75 24.09
C GLU A 270 -16.63 13.03 24.43
N ASP A 271 -15.56 12.92 25.22
CA ASP A 271 -14.73 14.05 25.66
C ASP A 271 -13.33 14.06 25.03
N GLU A 272 -13.13 13.36 23.89
CA GLU A 272 -11.82 13.22 23.25
C GLU A 272 -11.76 13.98 21.95
N ILE A 273 -10.68 14.73 21.73
CA ILE A 273 -10.30 15.33 20.43
C ILE A 273 -9.04 14.61 19.96
N LYS A 274 -9.14 13.83 18.88
CA LYS A 274 -7.96 13.12 18.31
C LYS A 274 -7.04 14.04 17.54
N PHE A 275 -7.59 14.98 16.77
CA PHE A 275 -6.81 15.84 15.88
C PHE A 275 -7.30 17.28 15.93
N LEU A 276 -6.33 18.17 15.84
CA LEU A 276 -6.55 19.61 15.67
C LEU A 276 -5.75 20.05 14.45
N VAL A 277 -6.44 20.53 13.42
CA VAL A 277 -5.81 20.96 12.17
C VAL A 277 -5.78 22.49 12.13
N TYR A 278 -4.61 23.07 11.91
CA TYR A 278 -4.43 24.49 11.72
C TYR A 278 -3.80 24.76 10.35
N ASP A 279 -4.44 25.60 9.57
CA ASP A 279 -3.83 26.20 8.39
C ASP A 279 -3.01 27.40 8.80
N ILE A 280 -1.69 27.32 8.65
CA ILE A 280 -0.79 28.43 8.88
C ILE A 280 -0.60 29.12 7.53
N SER A 281 -1.34 30.22 7.31
CA SER A 281 -1.06 31.09 6.17
C SER A 281 0.08 32.03 6.53
N GLU A 282 1.15 32.06 5.73
CA GLU A 282 2.15 33.12 5.80
C GLU A 282 1.47 34.48 5.59
N LYS A 283 1.71 35.41 6.50
CA LYS A 283 1.40 36.84 6.33
C LYS A 283 2.62 37.55 5.80
#